data_057f80a784e7850b91ad8d24fbf825fe
#
_entry.id   057f80a784e7850b91ad8d24fbf825fe
#
_cell.length_a   1.000
_cell.length_b   1.000
_cell.length_c   1.000
_cell.angle_alpha   90.00
_cell.angle_beta   90.00
_cell.angle_gamma   90.00
#
_symmetry.space_group_name_H-M   'P 1'
#
loop_
_entity.id
_entity.type
_entity.pdbx_description
1 polymer ?
#
loop_
_entity_poly.entity_id
_entity_poly.type
_entity_poly.pdbx_seq_one_letter_code
_entity_poly.pdbx_strand_id
1 'polypeptide(L)'
;MSQEKYIGMDVHQATISVAVTDSRGKLIMESIVETKAATILEFLQGLRGSLSVTFEEGISAAWLHDLLKPHVTRLVVCDPRKNALLKDGSKSDRIDARKLAELLRGNQLTSVYHGEHGMRTLKELGRSYLTITTDLTRVMSRIKALYRSWAIPCSGTSVYAPRHRAEWLDKIPEPGVRLRAERLYQQLDLLQPVRQQARRDLLTESRKHHAVKLLRQIPSIGPIRAALLVAQLQTPHRFRTKRQLWAYSGFALETHDSGEYRYVRGKLQRNRERMTVRGLSNNHNPDVKNLFKGAAISASTHPGPLYDFYVALLEKGMRPTMARLTLARKIASITLTIWKKGADFDATQLHRQEA
;
A
#
# COMPACT_ATOMS: atom_id res chain seq x y z
N MET A 1 5.34 4.98 42.10
CA MET A 1 5.21 5.65 40.78
C MET A 1 5.66 4.66 39.72
N SER A 2 4.82 4.31 38.77
CA SER A 2 5.18 3.42 37.65
C SER A 2 6.28 4.11 36.85
N GLN A 3 7.48 3.53 36.82
CA GLN A 3 8.58 4.04 35.99
C GLN A 3 8.30 3.67 34.55
N GLU A 4 7.74 4.61 33.81
CA GLU A 4 7.56 4.45 32.38
C GLU A 4 8.90 4.56 31.65
N LYS A 5 9.17 3.62 30.76
CA LYS A 5 10.37 3.55 29.93
C LYS A 5 10.00 3.63 28.46
N TYR A 6 10.76 4.42 27.72
CA TYR A 6 10.63 4.58 26.27
C TYR A 6 11.82 3.92 25.60
N ILE A 7 11.53 2.98 24.72
CA ILE A 7 12.52 2.10 24.10
C ILE A 7 12.47 2.31 22.59
N GLY A 8 13.57 2.77 22.02
CA GLY A 8 13.78 2.83 20.58
C GLY A 8 14.63 1.66 20.14
N MET A 9 14.20 0.98 19.08
CA MET A 9 14.93 -0.16 18.49
C MET A 9 15.25 0.15 17.04
N ASP A 10 16.53 0.16 16.69
CA ASP A 10 16.98 0.18 15.29
C ASP A 10 17.30 -1.25 14.87
N VAL A 11 16.48 -1.77 13.95
CA VAL A 11 16.37 -3.22 13.66
C VAL A 11 17.13 -3.57 12.40
N HIS A 12 18.19 -4.35 12.54
CA HIS A 12 18.97 -4.94 11.45
C HIS A 12 18.77 -6.46 11.36
N GLN A 13 19.33 -7.08 10.32
CA GLN A 13 19.17 -8.51 10.06
C GLN A 13 19.74 -9.37 11.19
N ALA A 14 20.92 -9.03 11.70
CA ALA A 14 21.63 -9.82 12.71
C ALA A 14 21.46 -9.27 14.13
N THR A 15 21.34 -7.96 14.27
CA THR A 15 21.33 -7.27 15.57
C THR A 15 20.31 -6.14 15.61
N ILE A 16 19.91 -5.79 16.80
CA ILE A 16 19.04 -4.64 17.10
C ILE A 16 19.79 -3.74 18.07
N SER A 17 20.00 -2.48 17.69
CA SER A 17 20.47 -1.45 18.61
C SER A 17 19.30 -0.91 19.42
N VAL A 18 19.41 -0.96 20.74
CA VAL A 18 18.34 -0.58 21.66
C VAL A 18 18.79 0.58 22.52
N ALA A 19 17.94 1.60 22.65
CA ALA A 19 18.11 2.69 23.61
C ALA A 19 16.89 2.77 24.51
N VAL A 20 17.13 2.85 25.82
CA VAL A 20 16.09 2.96 26.85
C VAL A 20 16.21 4.30 27.56
N THR A 21 15.14 5.09 27.57
CA THR A 21 15.06 6.38 28.26
C THR A 21 13.96 6.38 29.30
N ASP A 22 14.08 7.24 30.33
CA ASP A 22 13.00 7.49 31.26
C ASP A 22 11.99 8.53 30.76
N SER A 23 10.98 8.83 31.56
CA SER A 23 9.94 9.83 31.24
C SER A 23 10.48 11.25 31.05
N ARG A 24 11.68 11.55 31.59
CA ARG A 24 12.38 12.85 31.48
C ARG A 24 13.29 12.92 30.23
N GLY A 25 13.45 11.81 29.50
CA GLY A 25 14.36 11.70 28.36
C GLY A 25 15.80 11.37 28.73
N LYS A 26 16.07 11.06 30.02
CA LYS A 26 17.41 10.65 30.45
C LYS A 26 17.67 9.22 29.94
N LEU A 27 18.78 9.01 29.26
CA LEU A 27 19.24 7.71 28.83
C LEU A 27 19.54 6.82 30.05
N ILE A 28 18.86 5.70 30.16
CA ILE A 28 19.03 4.70 31.21
C ILE A 28 20.06 3.65 30.77
N MET A 29 19.90 3.14 29.55
CA MET A 29 20.68 2.02 29.03
C MET A 29 20.73 2.03 27.52
N GLU A 30 21.80 1.50 27.00
CA GLU A 30 21.94 1.09 25.60
C GLU A 30 22.40 -0.35 25.53
N SER A 31 21.94 -1.07 24.55
CA SER A 31 22.34 -2.45 24.32
C SER A 31 22.32 -2.79 22.85
N ILE A 32 23.07 -3.79 22.47
CA ILE A 32 22.99 -4.45 21.17
C ILE A 32 22.54 -5.87 21.45
N VAL A 33 21.37 -6.25 20.94
CA VAL A 33 20.81 -7.59 21.12
C VAL A 33 20.76 -8.32 19.78
N GLU A 34 20.89 -9.63 19.80
CA GLU A 34 20.70 -10.43 18.57
C GLU A 34 19.22 -10.35 18.11
N THR A 35 19.02 -10.38 16.79
CA THR A 35 17.67 -10.44 16.19
C THR A 35 17.11 -11.85 16.31
N LYS A 36 16.97 -12.32 17.56
CA LYS A 36 16.38 -13.61 17.95
C LYS A 36 15.29 -13.40 18.99
N ALA A 37 14.18 -14.13 18.86
CA ALA A 37 13.04 -13.99 19.75
C ALA A 37 13.42 -14.14 21.22
N ALA A 38 14.19 -15.18 21.57
CA ALA A 38 14.61 -15.45 22.95
C ALA A 38 15.40 -14.28 23.56
N THR A 39 16.42 -13.79 22.86
CA THR A 39 17.29 -12.70 23.32
C THR A 39 16.52 -11.40 23.48
N ILE A 40 15.61 -11.09 22.53
CA ILE A 40 14.77 -9.89 22.61
C ILE A 40 13.83 -9.96 23.82
N LEU A 41 13.17 -11.10 24.04
CA LEU A 41 12.26 -11.27 25.16
C LEU A 41 12.99 -11.27 26.51
N GLU A 42 14.15 -11.91 26.61
CA GLU A 42 15.00 -11.86 27.80
C GLU A 42 15.41 -10.42 28.13
N PHE A 43 15.83 -9.65 27.13
CA PHE A 43 16.13 -8.23 27.33
C PHE A 43 14.95 -7.45 27.88
N LEU A 44 13.74 -7.63 27.33
CA LEU A 44 12.53 -6.93 27.79
C LEU A 44 12.12 -7.36 29.21
N GLN A 45 12.23 -8.65 29.54
CA GLN A 45 11.92 -9.19 30.87
C GLN A 45 12.85 -8.63 31.95
N GLY A 46 14.09 -8.29 31.60
CA GLY A 46 15.03 -7.61 32.48
C GLY A 46 14.64 -6.16 32.82
N LEU A 47 13.70 -5.57 32.07
CA LEU A 47 13.27 -4.18 32.31
C LEU A 47 12.03 -4.14 33.22
N ARG A 48 12.08 -3.34 34.27
CA ARG A 48 10.95 -3.12 35.19
C ARG A 48 10.14 -1.90 34.83
N GLY A 49 8.82 -1.93 35.06
CA GLY A 49 7.90 -0.81 34.85
C GLY A 49 7.07 -0.93 33.54
N SER A 50 6.44 0.16 33.16
CA SER A 50 5.64 0.23 31.92
C SER A 50 6.56 0.47 30.73
N LEU A 51 6.51 -0.41 29.74
CA LEU A 51 7.38 -0.37 28.55
C LEU A 51 6.62 0.18 27.36
N SER A 52 7.07 1.32 26.83
CA SER A 52 6.65 1.88 25.54
C SER A 52 7.76 1.63 24.52
N VAL A 53 7.49 0.87 23.45
CA VAL A 53 8.50 0.44 22.46
C VAL A 53 8.18 0.97 21.08
N THR A 54 9.22 1.35 20.35
CA THR A 54 9.10 1.72 18.93
C THR A 54 10.24 1.15 18.09
N PHE A 55 9.91 0.88 16.83
CA PHE A 55 10.86 0.57 15.77
C PHE A 55 10.27 0.96 14.42
N GLU A 56 11.13 1.05 13.39
CA GLU A 56 10.69 1.42 12.04
C GLU A 56 10.12 0.24 11.27
N GLU A 57 9.14 0.53 10.39
CA GLU A 57 8.61 -0.45 9.45
C GLU A 57 9.71 -0.96 8.53
N GLY A 58 9.89 -2.28 8.47
CA GLY A 58 10.90 -2.97 7.70
C GLY A 58 10.52 -4.42 7.42
N ILE A 59 11.46 -5.20 6.92
CA ILE A 59 11.23 -6.61 6.53
C ILE A 59 10.74 -7.44 7.72
N SER A 60 11.35 -7.27 8.89
CA SER A 60 11.05 -8.01 10.12
C SER A 60 9.91 -7.41 10.94
N ALA A 61 9.34 -6.26 10.52
CA ALA A 61 8.42 -5.48 11.35
C ALA A 61 7.17 -6.27 11.79
N ALA A 62 6.59 -7.06 10.92
CA ALA A 62 5.39 -7.84 11.27
C ALA A 62 5.69 -8.92 12.31
N TRP A 63 6.81 -9.63 12.17
CA TRP A 63 7.26 -10.63 13.13
C TRP A 63 7.59 -9.99 14.49
N LEU A 64 8.35 -8.90 14.47
CA LEU A 64 8.76 -8.21 15.69
C LEU A 64 7.56 -7.57 16.42
N HIS A 65 6.61 -7.01 15.67
CA HIS A 65 5.36 -6.49 16.24
C HIS A 65 4.61 -7.57 17.03
N ASP A 66 4.44 -8.76 16.45
CA ASP A 66 3.71 -9.84 17.10
C ASP A 66 4.47 -10.40 18.31
N LEU A 67 5.80 -10.48 18.20
CA LEU A 67 6.66 -10.90 19.30
C LEU A 67 6.56 -9.94 20.51
N LEU A 68 6.59 -8.63 20.26
CA LEU A 68 6.68 -7.61 21.31
C LEU A 68 5.31 -7.26 21.92
N LYS A 69 4.25 -7.29 21.12
CA LYS A 69 2.92 -6.80 21.53
C LYS A 69 2.39 -7.38 22.85
N PRO A 70 2.57 -8.70 23.16
CA PRO A 70 2.13 -9.26 24.44
C PRO A 70 2.96 -8.81 25.67
N HIS A 71 4.17 -8.28 25.45
CA HIS A 71 5.17 -8.02 26.48
C HIS A 71 5.37 -6.54 26.82
N VAL A 72 4.66 -5.64 26.11
CA VAL A 72 4.83 -4.20 26.26
C VAL A 72 3.51 -3.48 26.45
N THR A 73 3.53 -2.38 27.20
CA THR A 73 2.32 -1.57 27.45
C THR A 73 1.88 -0.82 26.20
N ARG A 74 2.84 -0.29 25.44
CA ARG A 74 2.60 0.45 24.21
C ARG A 74 3.61 0.02 23.14
N LEU A 75 3.13 -0.26 21.94
CA LEU A 75 3.97 -0.58 20.79
C LEU A 75 3.61 0.31 19.62
N VAL A 76 4.61 0.98 19.05
CA VAL A 76 4.46 1.86 17.89
C VAL A 76 5.45 1.43 16.83
N VAL A 77 4.96 0.86 15.72
CA VAL A 77 5.77 0.70 14.51
C VAL A 77 5.63 1.98 13.70
N CYS A 78 6.72 2.63 13.33
CA CYS A 78 6.68 3.94 12.70
C CYS A 78 7.14 3.91 11.24
N ASP A 79 6.65 4.90 10.46
CA ASP A 79 6.98 5.05 9.04
C ASP A 79 8.36 5.74 8.89
N PRO A 80 9.40 5.03 8.39
CA PRO A 80 10.74 5.59 8.26
C PRO A 80 10.80 6.82 7.35
N ARG A 81 9.93 6.90 6.34
CA ARG A 81 9.89 8.03 5.40
C ARG A 81 9.42 9.31 6.05
N LYS A 82 8.47 9.21 6.98
CA LYS A 82 7.95 10.37 7.72
C LYS A 82 8.89 10.82 8.83
N ASN A 83 9.66 9.89 9.37
CA ASN A 83 10.64 10.18 10.42
C ASN A 83 11.97 10.71 9.89
N ALA A 84 12.24 10.60 8.59
CA ALA A 84 13.53 10.97 7.98
C ALA A 84 13.94 12.41 8.32
N LEU A 85 13.00 13.37 8.27
CA LEU A 85 13.26 14.78 8.63
C LEU A 85 13.51 15.00 10.12
N LEU A 86 12.94 14.13 10.99
CA LEU A 86 13.09 14.21 12.44
C LEU A 86 14.39 13.56 12.93
N LYS A 87 15.07 12.81 12.07
CA LYS A 87 16.32 12.10 12.36
C LYS A 87 17.55 12.74 11.73
N ASP A 88 17.45 14.03 11.37
CA ASP A 88 18.57 14.74 10.76
C ASP A 88 19.82 14.81 11.68
N GLY A 89 21.02 14.91 11.05
CA GLY A 89 22.31 14.96 11.73
C GLY A 89 23.09 13.65 11.68
N SER A 90 24.01 13.45 12.63
CA SER A 90 24.88 12.26 12.71
C SER A 90 24.10 10.96 12.77
N LYS A 91 24.57 9.94 12.00
CA LYS A 91 23.93 8.63 11.87
C LYS A 91 24.82 7.54 12.46
N SER A 92 24.27 6.76 13.35
CA SER A 92 24.75 5.44 13.76
C SER A 92 23.56 4.71 14.39
N ASP A 93 23.58 3.39 14.36
CA ASP A 93 22.50 2.56 14.88
C ASP A 93 22.11 2.94 16.33
N ARG A 94 23.09 3.29 17.18
CA ARG A 94 22.85 3.78 18.55
C ARG A 94 22.15 5.14 18.57
N ILE A 95 22.58 6.07 17.72
CA ILE A 95 21.97 7.39 17.62
C ILE A 95 20.54 7.27 17.09
N ASP A 96 20.32 6.42 16.12
CA ASP A 96 18.98 6.19 15.55
C ASP A 96 18.04 5.54 16.57
N ALA A 97 18.52 4.58 17.36
CA ALA A 97 17.75 4.02 18.48
C ALA A 97 17.39 5.08 19.54
N ARG A 98 18.35 5.97 19.92
CA ARG A 98 18.06 7.09 20.85
C ARG A 98 17.02 8.04 20.30
N LYS A 99 17.17 8.46 19.03
CA LYS A 99 16.20 9.35 18.38
C LYS A 99 14.81 8.73 18.32
N LEU A 100 14.70 7.43 18.04
CA LEU A 100 13.42 6.71 18.06
C LEU A 100 12.79 6.73 19.46
N ALA A 101 13.57 6.47 20.52
CA ALA A 101 13.07 6.54 21.91
C ALA A 101 12.53 7.93 22.26
N GLU A 102 13.26 8.99 21.87
CA GLU A 102 12.87 10.38 22.10
C GLU A 102 11.62 10.78 21.33
N LEU A 103 11.53 10.41 20.05
CA LEU A 103 10.34 10.66 19.22
C LEU A 103 9.10 9.93 19.75
N LEU A 104 9.29 8.71 20.30
CA LEU A 104 8.21 7.96 20.96
C LEU A 104 7.74 8.69 22.21
N ARG A 105 8.67 9.14 23.07
CA ARG A 105 8.39 9.90 24.27
C ARG A 105 7.65 11.20 23.98
N GLY A 106 8.10 11.94 22.96
CA GLY A 106 7.47 13.17 22.47
C GLY A 106 6.16 12.97 21.68
N ASN A 107 5.70 11.72 21.50
CA ASN A 107 4.50 11.35 20.71
C ASN A 107 4.52 11.91 19.27
N GLN A 108 5.70 12.01 18.67
CA GLN A 108 5.92 12.59 17.33
C GLN A 108 5.92 11.55 16.21
N LEU A 109 5.87 10.27 16.55
CA LEU A 109 5.90 9.19 15.57
C LEU A 109 4.57 9.02 14.84
N THR A 110 4.65 8.81 13.55
CA THR A 110 3.50 8.40 12.75
C THR A 110 3.44 6.88 12.71
N SER A 111 2.42 6.30 13.37
CA SER A 111 2.26 4.85 13.43
C SER A 111 1.87 4.24 12.07
N VAL A 112 2.47 3.09 11.77
CA VAL A 112 2.04 2.17 10.72
C VAL A 112 1.04 1.18 11.34
N TYR A 113 -0.01 0.87 10.59
CA TYR A 113 -1.03 -0.06 11.07
C TYR A 113 -0.56 -1.51 10.93
N HIS A 114 -0.50 -2.22 12.01
CA HIS A 114 -0.35 -3.68 12.08
C HIS A 114 -1.69 -4.28 12.51
N GLY A 115 -2.31 -5.06 11.61
CA GLY A 115 -3.62 -5.69 11.85
C GLY A 115 -3.53 -6.92 12.75
N GLU A 116 -4.69 -7.39 13.17
CA GLU A 116 -4.82 -8.62 13.95
C GLU A 116 -4.40 -9.86 13.16
N HIS A 117 -4.04 -10.94 13.85
CA HIS A 117 -3.54 -12.20 13.27
C HIS A 117 -4.47 -12.80 12.19
N GLY A 118 -5.78 -12.67 12.32
CA GLY A 118 -6.77 -13.25 11.41
C GLY A 118 -6.70 -12.77 9.96
N MET A 119 -6.04 -11.64 9.68
CA MET A 119 -5.89 -11.09 8.33
C MET A 119 -4.54 -11.42 7.68
N ARG A 120 -3.60 -12.02 8.43
CA ARG A 120 -2.23 -12.26 7.95
C ARG A 120 -2.22 -13.23 6.76
N THR A 121 -2.91 -14.36 6.86
CA THR A 121 -2.97 -15.35 5.77
C THR A 121 -3.50 -14.73 4.49
N LEU A 122 -4.60 -14.00 4.55
CA LEU A 122 -5.16 -13.32 3.39
C LEU A 122 -4.18 -12.29 2.80
N LYS A 123 -3.46 -11.55 3.65
CA LYS A 123 -2.45 -10.56 3.23
C LYS A 123 -1.28 -11.24 2.50
N GLU A 124 -0.75 -12.35 3.02
CA GLU A 124 0.36 -13.06 2.39
C GLU A 124 -0.05 -13.74 1.08
N LEU A 125 -1.24 -14.33 1.00
CA LEU A 125 -1.78 -14.88 -0.25
C LEU A 125 -2.04 -13.76 -1.28
N GLY A 126 -2.53 -12.61 -0.85
CA GLY A 126 -2.69 -11.42 -1.69
C GLY A 126 -1.35 -10.93 -2.25
N ARG A 127 -0.32 -10.85 -1.40
CA ARG A 127 1.05 -10.48 -1.80
C ARG A 127 1.62 -11.48 -2.81
N SER A 128 1.51 -12.77 -2.53
CA SER A 128 1.94 -13.84 -3.43
C SER A 128 1.28 -13.72 -4.81
N TYR A 129 -0.05 -13.58 -4.86
CA TYR A 129 -0.78 -13.40 -6.11
C TYR A 129 -0.34 -12.16 -6.91
N LEU A 130 -0.13 -11.02 -6.24
CA LEU A 130 0.31 -9.77 -6.88
C LEU A 130 1.73 -9.90 -7.44
N THR A 131 2.66 -10.48 -6.67
CA THR A 131 4.05 -10.70 -7.10
C THR A 131 4.10 -11.59 -8.34
N ILE A 132 3.46 -12.76 -8.30
CA ILE A 132 3.43 -13.69 -9.42
C ILE A 132 2.76 -13.06 -10.66
N THR A 133 1.69 -12.30 -10.47
CA THR A 133 1.01 -11.58 -11.57
C THR A 133 1.92 -10.52 -12.18
N THR A 134 2.70 -9.83 -11.38
CA THR A 134 3.68 -8.84 -11.84
C THR A 134 4.80 -9.51 -12.66
N ASP A 135 5.34 -10.63 -12.17
CA ASP A 135 6.41 -11.37 -12.85
C ASP A 135 5.91 -11.95 -14.18
N LEU A 136 4.71 -12.52 -14.20
CA LEU A 136 4.07 -12.97 -15.44
C LEU A 136 3.94 -11.81 -16.45
N THR A 137 3.47 -10.64 -16.00
CA THR A 137 3.32 -9.46 -16.88
C THR A 137 4.68 -8.98 -17.40
N ARG A 138 5.74 -9.04 -16.59
CA ARG A 138 7.11 -8.71 -17.01
C ARG A 138 7.60 -9.66 -18.10
N VAL A 139 7.39 -10.97 -17.94
CA VAL A 139 7.76 -11.97 -18.96
C VAL A 139 6.98 -11.72 -20.25
N MET A 140 5.67 -11.51 -20.18
CA MET A 140 4.83 -11.18 -21.34
C MET A 140 5.32 -9.92 -22.05
N SER A 141 5.71 -8.90 -21.32
CA SER A 141 6.26 -7.66 -21.88
C SER A 141 7.61 -7.89 -22.55
N ARG A 142 8.49 -8.70 -21.94
CA ARG A 142 9.80 -9.08 -22.53
C ARG A 142 9.64 -9.85 -23.84
N ILE A 143 8.68 -10.77 -23.93
CA ILE A 143 8.38 -11.49 -25.16
C ILE A 143 8.01 -10.50 -26.26
N LYS A 144 7.06 -9.60 -26.04
CA LYS A 144 6.68 -8.58 -27.05
C LYS A 144 7.84 -7.64 -27.39
N ALA A 145 8.63 -7.23 -26.43
CA ALA A 145 9.78 -6.36 -26.65
C ALA A 145 10.83 -7.06 -27.54
N LEU A 146 11.06 -8.36 -27.34
CA LEU A 146 11.96 -9.15 -28.16
C LEU A 146 11.50 -9.16 -29.64
N TYR A 147 10.24 -9.47 -29.93
CA TYR A 147 9.74 -9.46 -31.31
C TYR A 147 9.83 -8.06 -31.95
N ARG A 148 9.45 -7.03 -31.21
CA ARG A 148 9.53 -5.65 -31.69
C ARG A 148 10.96 -5.18 -31.97
N SER A 149 11.95 -5.64 -31.19
CA SER A 149 13.36 -5.32 -31.45
C SER A 149 13.89 -5.89 -32.76
N TRP A 150 13.19 -6.86 -33.35
CA TRP A 150 13.46 -7.43 -34.65
C TRP A 150 12.49 -6.98 -35.72
N ALA A 151 11.83 -5.83 -35.52
CA ALA A 151 10.82 -5.27 -36.40
C ALA A 151 9.67 -6.24 -36.73
N ILE A 152 9.41 -7.24 -35.89
CA ILE A 152 8.30 -8.19 -36.04
C ILE A 152 7.07 -7.59 -35.37
N PRO A 153 5.99 -7.22 -36.12
CA PRO A 153 4.79 -6.66 -35.50
C PRO A 153 4.17 -7.64 -34.51
N CYS A 154 3.95 -7.19 -33.28
CA CYS A 154 3.42 -8.03 -32.21
C CYS A 154 2.32 -7.30 -31.47
N SER A 155 1.06 -7.51 -31.89
CA SER A 155 -0.16 -7.00 -31.26
C SER A 155 -1.01 -8.14 -30.72
N GLY A 156 -1.99 -7.82 -29.87
CA GLY A 156 -2.91 -8.80 -29.32
C GLY A 156 -2.27 -9.80 -28.35
N THR A 157 -2.86 -10.98 -28.23
CA THR A 157 -2.50 -12.04 -27.26
C THR A 157 -2.03 -13.34 -27.91
N SER A 158 -2.10 -13.47 -29.26
CA SER A 158 -1.73 -14.69 -30.00
C SER A 158 -0.28 -15.12 -29.74
N VAL A 159 0.62 -14.16 -29.55
CA VAL A 159 2.04 -14.40 -29.24
C VAL A 159 2.25 -15.21 -27.94
N TYR A 160 1.29 -15.21 -27.03
CA TYR A 160 1.38 -15.96 -25.77
C TYR A 160 0.76 -17.36 -25.85
N ALA A 161 -0.01 -17.64 -26.90
CA ALA A 161 -0.75 -18.88 -27.02
C ALA A 161 0.18 -20.03 -27.46
N PRO A 162 0.22 -21.15 -26.72
CA PRO A 162 1.12 -22.29 -27.06
C PRO A 162 0.93 -22.80 -28.50
N ARG A 163 -0.31 -22.81 -29.00
CA ARG A 163 -0.65 -23.30 -30.37
C ARG A 163 -0.02 -22.47 -31.51
N HIS A 164 0.31 -21.19 -31.25
CA HIS A 164 0.92 -20.30 -32.26
C HIS A 164 2.42 -20.10 -32.02
N ARG A 165 3.01 -20.80 -31.06
CA ARG A 165 4.39 -20.57 -30.62
C ARG A 165 5.42 -20.87 -31.72
N ALA A 166 5.22 -21.96 -32.47
CA ALA A 166 6.09 -22.32 -33.59
C ALA A 166 6.09 -21.22 -34.65
N GLU A 167 4.89 -20.77 -35.08
CA GLU A 167 4.74 -19.69 -36.05
C GLU A 167 5.43 -18.38 -35.62
N TRP A 168 5.42 -18.09 -34.32
CA TRP A 168 6.09 -16.91 -33.79
C TRP A 168 7.59 -17.07 -33.74
N LEU A 169 8.12 -18.24 -33.35
CA LEU A 169 9.55 -18.53 -33.31
C LEU A 169 10.17 -18.53 -34.72
N ASP A 170 9.46 -19.03 -35.72
CA ASP A 170 9.93 -19.08 -37.12
C ASP A 170 10.11 -17.69 -37.74
N LYS A 171 9.46 -16.66 -37.22
CA LYS A 171 9.66 -15.25 -37.61
C LYS A 171 11.00 -14.68 -37.20
N ILE A 172 11.73 -15.35 -36.30
CA ILE A 172 13.02 -14.89 -35.77
C ILE A 172 14.12 -15.57 -36.58
N PRO A 173 14.88 -14.84 -37.41
CA PRO A 173 15.91 -15.43 -38.25
C PRO A 173 17.17 -15.82 -37.47
N GLU A 174 17.50 -15.10 -36.36
CA GLU A 174 18.74 -15.25 -35.63
C GLU A 174 18.59 -16.34 -34.54
N PRO A 175 19.44 -17.42 -34.55
CA PRO A 175 19.30 -18.56 -33.64
C PRO A 175 19.41 -18.20 -32.15
N GLY A 176 20.30 -17.30 -31.78
CA GLY A 176 20.48 -16.89 -30.37
C GLY A 176 19.28 -16.13 -29.84
N VAL A 177 18.62 -15.32 -30.68
CA VAL A 177 17.38 -14.61 -30.31
C VAL A 177 16.22 -15.59 -30.21
N ARG A 178 16.15 -16.59 -31.09
CA ARG A 178 15.15 -17.68 -31.01
C ARG A 178 15.27 -18.44 -29.69
N LEU A 179 16.48 -18.86 -29.32
CA LEU A 179 16.73 -19.50 -28.03
C LEU A 179 16.32 -18.62 -26.83
N ARG A 180 16.59 -17.31 -26.89
CA ARG A 180 16.13 -16.38 -25.87
C ARG A 180 14.60 -16.31 -25.80
N ALA A 181 13.91 -16.30 -26.93
CA ALA A 181 12.45 -16.34 -26.98
C ALA A 181 11.91 -17.62 -26.34
N GLU A 182 12.49 -18.78 -26.65
CA GLU A 182 12.11 -20.07 -26.06
C GLU A 182 12.27 -20.06 -24.52
N ARG A 183 13.36 -19.49 -23.98
CA ARG A 183 13.52 -19.34 -22.53
C ARG A 183 12.46 -18.44 -21.89
N LEU A 184 12.05 -17.37 -22.56
CA LEU A 184 10.96 -16.52 -22.10
C LEU A 184 9.60 -17.25 -22.14
N TYR A 185 9.37 -18.09 -23.16
CA TYR A 185 8.17 -18.93 -23.22
C TYR A 185 8.16 -19.99 -22.11
N GLN A 186 9.29 -20.62 -21.79
CA GLN A 186 9.40 -21.53 -20.64
C GLN A 186 9.02 -20.83 -19.33
N GLN A 187 9.51 -19.59 -19.10
CA GLN A 187 9.12 -18.80 -17.93
C GLN A 187 7.62 -18.49 -17.92
N LEU A 188 7.04 -18.16 -19.09
CA LEU A 188 5.61 -17.91 -19.23
C LEU A 188 4.80 -19.15 -18.82
N ASP A 189 5.18 -20.32 -19.32
CA ASP A 189 4.50 -21.60 -19.06
C ASP A 189 4.57 -22.03 -17.61
N LEU A 190 5.68 -21.74 -16.92
CA LEU A 190 5.83 -21.99 -15.48
C LEU A 190 4.99 -21.02 -14.64
N LEU A 191 4.95 -19.75 -15.01
CA LEU A 191 4.25 -18.72 -14.20
C LEU A 191 2.73 -18.79 -14.34
N GLN A 192 2.19 -19.21 -15.48
CA GLN A 192 0.74 -19.27 -15.68
C GLN A 192 0.02 -20.21 -14.70
N PRO A 193 0.40 -21.49 -14.53
CA PRO A 193 -0.24 -22.39 -13.57
C PRO A 193 -0.01 -21.94 -12.12
N VAL A 194 1.18 -21.42 -11.78
CA VAL A 194 1.47 -20.89 -10.44
C VAL A 194 0.55 -19.71 -10.12
N ARG A 195 0.34 -18.78 -11.06
CA ARG A 195 -0.61 -17.69 -10.89
C ARG A 195 -2.05 -18.20 -10.70
N GLN A 196 -2.46 -19.23 -11.45
CA GLN A 196 -3.80 -19.82 -11.28
C GLN A 196 -3.95 -20.47 -9.90
N GLN A 197 -2.92 -21.13 -9.39
CA GLN A 197 -2.93 -21.67 -8.03
C GLN A 197 -3.03 -20.56 -7.00
N ALA A 198 -2.16 -19.56 -7.05
CA ALA A 198 -2.19 -18.41 -6.13
C ALA A 198 -3.55 -17.68 -6.15
N ARG A 199 -4.20 -17.62 -7.33
CA ARG A 199 -5.57 -17.09 -7.45
C ARG A 199 -6.59 -17.95 -6.69
N ARG A 200 -6.51 -19.28 -6.82
CA ARG A 200 -7.42 -20.21 -6.11
C ARG A 200 -7.24 -20.08 -4.61
N ASP A 201 -6.00 -20.06 -4.13
CA ASP A 201 -5.66 -19.97 -2.71
C ASP A 201 -6.18 -18.66 -2.10
N LEU A 202 -5.92 -17.53 -2.78
CA LEU A 202 -6.44 -16.22 -2.39
C LEU A 202 -7.97 -16.20 -2.29
N LEU A 203 -8.66 -16.74 -3.31
CA LEU A 203 -10.12 -16.74 -3.33
C LEU A 203 -10.71 -17.70 -2.29
N THR A 204 -10.07 -18.82 -2.01
CA THR A 204 -10.50 -19.76 -0.97
C THR A 204 -10.40 -19.12 0.40
N GLU A 205 -9.26 -18.51 0.73
CA GLU A 205 -9.09 -17.81 2.01
C GLU A 205 -10.05 -16.62 2.13
N SER A 206 -10.27 -15.88 1.04
CA SER A 206 -11.10 -14.68 1.04
C SER A 206 -12.56 -14.95 1.44
N ARG A 207 -13.07 -16.17 1.21
CA ARG A 207 -14.44 -16.57 1.58
C ARG A 207 -14.69 -16.56 3.09
N LYS A 208 -13.64 -16.70 3.90
CA LYS A 208 -13.71 -16.63 5.37
C LYS A 208 -13.97 -15.22 5.89
N HIS A 209 -13.77 -14.19 5.05
CA HIS A 209 -13.87 -12.81 5.46
C HIS A 209 -15.16 -12.16 4.95
N HIS A 210 -16.07 -11.83 5.88
CA HIS A 210 -17.35 -11.19 5.57
C HIS A 210 -17.21 -9.90 4.74
N ALA A 211 -16.16 -9.11 5.00
CA ALA A 211 -15.87 -7.89 4.26
C ALA A 211 -15.71 -8.13 2.75
N VAL A 212 -15.16 -9.28 2.33
CA VAL A 212 -15.03 -9.62 0.90
C VAL A 212 -16.41 -9.79 0.27
N LYS A 213 -17.34 -10.47 0.94
CA LYS A 213 -18.73 -10.64 0.48
C LYS A 213 -19.41 -9.29 0.32
N LEU A 214 -19.23 -8.41 1.29
CA LEU A 214 -19.80 -7.06 1.31
C LEU A 214 -19.26 -6.20 0.15
N LEU A 215 -17.93 -6.14 -0.04
CA LEU A 215 -17.32 -5.32 -1.08
C LEU A 215 -17.62 -5.81 -2.50
N ARG A 216 -17.92 -7.09 -2.69
CA ARG A 216 -18.31 -7.65 -4.00
C ARG A 216 -19.63 -7.14 -4.53
N GLN A 217 -20.47 -6.53 -3.71
CA GLN A 217 -21.72 -5.89 -4.15
C GLN A 217 -21.47 -4.60 -4.94
N ILE A 218 -20.30 -3.98 -4.78
CA ILE A 218 -19.95 -2.74 -5.49
C ILE A 218 -19.66 -3.10 -6.96
N PRO A 219 -20.37 -2.50 -7.93
CA PRO A 219 -20.11 -2.71 -9.35
C PRO A 219 -18.62 -2.49 -9.68
N SER A 220 -18.06 -3.35 -10.54
CA SER A 220 -16.63 -3.37 -10.92
C SER A 220 -15.65 -3.79 -9.81
N ILE A 221 -16.11 -4.17 -8.61
CA ILE A 221 -15.30 -4.83 -7.59
C ILE A 221 -15.60 -6.33 -7.61
N GLY A 222 -14.96 -7.06 -8.52
CA GLY A 222 -15.06 -8.52 -8.60
C GLY A 222 -14.30 -9.22 -7.46
N PRO A 223 -14.38 -10.57 -7.38
CA PRO A 223 -13.88 -11.34 -6.25
C PRO A 223 -12.40 -11.13 -5.95
N ILE A 224 -11.54 -11.01 -6.96
CA ILE A 224 -10.10 -10.77 -6.76
C ILE A 224 -9.85 -9.36 -6.20
N ARG A 225 -10.51 -8.34 -6.77
CA ARG A 225 -10.34 -6.97 -6.26
C ARG A 225 -10.83 -6.84 -4.82
N ALA A 226 -11.97 -7.45 -4.49
CA ALA A 226 -12.50 -7.45 -3.12
C ALA A 226 -11.53 -8.14 -2.15
N ALA A 227 -11.02 -9.33 -2.49
CA ALA A 227 -10.06 -10.06 -1.68
C ALA A 227 -8.77 -9.24 -1.45
N LEU A 228 -8.22 -8.65 -2.51
CA LEU A 228 -7.01 -7.82 -2.41
C LEU A 228 -7.23 -6.51 -1.64
N LEU A 229 -8.39 -5.85 -1.81
CA LEU A 229 -8.73 -4.66 -1.02
C LEU A 229 -8.80 -4.99 0.47
N VAL A 230 -9.46 -6.10 0.83
CA VAL A 230 -9.54 -6.55 2.23
C VAL A 230 -8.15 -6.93 2.75
N ALA A 231 -7.34 -7.64 1.96
CA ALA A 231 -5.97 -8.00 2.32
C ALA A 231 -5.07 -6.78 2.59
N GLN A 232 -5.15 -5.75 1.73
CA GLN A 232 -4.30 -4.56 1.81
C GLN A 232 -4.79 -3.53 2.84
N LEU A 233 -6.09 -3.32 2.94
CA LEU A 233 -6.68 -2.35 3.86
C LEU A 233 -6.89 -2.93 5.26
N GLN A 234 -7.15 -4.23 5.37
CA GLN A 234 -7.40 -5.04 6.59
C GLN A 234 -8.65 -4.60 7.36
N THR A 235 -8.82 -3.31 7.64
CA THR A 235 -10.00 -2.74 8.30
C THR A 235 -10.31 -1.35 7.78
N PRO A 236 -11.59 -0.97 7.66
CA PRO A 236 -11.98 0.38 7.22
C PRO A 236 -11.73 1.43 8.32
N HIS A 237 -11.61 1.00 9.60
CA HIS A 237 -11.48 1.89 10.75
C HIS A 237 -10.12 2.60 10.85
N ARG A 238 -9.09 2.15 10.11
CA ARG A 238 -7.82 2.89 9.95
C ARG A 238 -8.01 4.29 9.31
N PHE A 239 -9.10 4.49 8.57
CA PHE A 239 -9.36 5.73 7.85
C PHE A 239 -10.57 6.44 8.46
N ARG A 240 -10.36 7.52 9.20
CA ARG A 240 -11.47 8.31 9.75
C ARG A 240 -12.35 8.91 8.64
N THR A 241 -11.72 9.38 7.56
CA THR A 241 -12.39 10.06 6.44
C THR A 241 -12.02 9.43 5.09
N LYS A 242 -12.87 9.68 4.07
CA LYS A 242 -12.58 9.32 2.68
C LYS A 242 -11.27 9.95 2.17
N ARG A 243 -10.93 11.17 2.64
CA ARG A 243 -9.68 11.85 2.24
C ARG A 243 -8.43 11.10 2.70
N GLN A 244 -8.45 10.47 3.88
CA GLN A 244 -7.34 9.63 4.34
C GLN A 244 -7.16 8.39 3.47
N LEU A 245 -8.26 7.73 3.04
CA LEU A 245 -8.18 6.60 2.10
C LEU A 245 -7.68 7.08 0.73
N TRP A 246 -8.10 8.26 0.25
CA TRP A 246 -7.57 8.82 -0.99
C TRP A 246 -6.07 9.12 -0.91
N ALA A 247 -5.59 9.66 0.20
CA ALA A 247 -4.16 9.87 0.43
C ALA A 247 -3.40 8.53 0.41
N TYR A 248 -3.89 7.54 1.15
CA TYR A 248 -3.30 6.21 1.18
C TYR A 248 -3.29 5.51 -0.19
N SER A 249 -4.32 5.76 -1.01
CA SER A 249 -4.46 5.21 -2.36
C SER A 249 -3.84 6.08 -3.47
N GLY A 250 -3.17 7.19 -3.14
CA GLY A 250 -2.55 8.09 -4.11
C GLY A 250 -3.54 8.86 -4.99
N PHE A 251 -4.73 9.14 -4.48
CA PHE A 251 -5.74 9.97 -5.15
C PHE A 251 -5.90 11.35 -4.52
N ALA A 252 -5.23 11.63 -3.40
CA ALA A 252 -5.19 12.95 -2.81
C ALA A 252 -4.32 13.89 -3.66
N LEU A 253 -4.72 15.15 -3.68
CA LEU A 253 -3.92 16.21 -4.28
C LEU A 253 -2.80 16.58 -3.32
N GLU A 254 -1.61 16.77 -3.85
CA GLU A 254 -0.49 17.38 -3.15
C GLU A 254 -0.53 18.88 -3.42
N THR A 255 -0.79 19.64 -2.38
CA THR A 255 -0.88 21.09 -2.43
C THR A 255 0.30 21.68 -1.68
N HIS A 256 1.01 22.60 -2.33
CA HIS A 256 1.99 23.46 -1.70
C HIS A 256 1.42 24.88 -1.76
N ASP A 257 0.97 25.36 -0.63
CA ASP A 257 0.45 26.71 -0.47
C ASP A 257 1.20 27.35 0.70
N SER A 258 2.02 28.36 0.41
CA SER A 258 2.45 29.31 1.41
C SER A 258 1.32 30.34 1.52
N GLY A 259 0.54 30.26 2.61
CA GLY A 259 -0.53 31.23 2.88
C GLY A 259 0.05 32.62 3.11
N GLU A 260 0.52 33.24 2.04
CA GLU A 260 1.11 34.59 2.10
C GLU A 260 0.01 35.62 2.33
N TYR A 261 0.22 36.43 3.33
CA TYR A 261 -0.53 37.63 3.57
C TYR A 261 0.28 38.82 3.09
N ARG A 262 -0.35 39.75 2.39
CA ARG A 262 0.27 41.03 1.98
C ARG A 262 -0.49 42.19 2.59
N TYR A 263 0.24 43.27 2.88
CA TYR A 263 -0.37 44.53 3.29
C TYR A 263 -0.87 45.27 2.05
N VAL A 264 -2.20 45.50 2.00
CA VAL A 264 -2.84 46.33 0.97
C VAL A 264 -3.56 47.46 1.66
N ARG A 265 -3.16 48.68 1.40
CA ARG A 265 -3.73 49.90 2.00
C ARG A 265 -3.78 49.83 3.54
N GLY A 266 -2.70 49.40 4.17
CA GLY A 266 -2.59 49.29 5.63
C GLY A 266 -3.36 48.16 6.28
N LYS A 267 -4.01 47.27 5.52
CA LYS A 267 -4.73 46.09 6.02
C LYS A 267 -4.07 44.79 5.54
N LEU A 268 -3.93 43.83 6.45
CA LEU A 268 -3.43 42.52 6.11
C LEU A 268 -4.50 41.76 5.31
N GLN A 269 -4.18 41.44 4.04
CA GLN A 269 -5.06 40.68 3.16
C GLN A 269 -4.37 39.39 2.75
N ARG A 270 -5.12 38.28 2.79
CA ARG A 270 -4.62 36.99 2.29
C ARG A 270 -4.41 37.09 0.77
N ASN A 271 -3.24 36.66 0.32
CA ASN A 271 -2.97 36.56 -1.10
C ASN A 271 -3.93 35.49 -1.69
N ARG A 272 -4.77 35.91 -2.65
CA ARG A 272 -5.76 35.02 -3.31
C ARG A 272 -5.16 34.31 -4.54
N GLU A 273 -3.84 34.28 -4.70
CA GLU A 273 -3.25 33.52 -5.76
C GLU A 273 -3.64 32.05 -5.62
N ARG A 274 -3.96 31.42 -6.75
CA ARG A 274 -4.45 30.04 -6.79
C ARG A 274 -3.45 29.10 -6.12
N MET A 275 -3.96 28.31 -5.18
CA MET A 275 -3.25 27.17 -4.59
C MET A 275 -2.54 26.35 -5.69
N THR A 276 -1.22 26.25 -5.65
CA THR A 276 -0.46 25.50 -6.64
C THR A 276 -0.64 24.02 -6.37
N VAL A 277 -1.48 23.34 -7.17
CA VAL A 277 -1.65 21.90 -7.13
C VAL A 277 -0.53 21.27 -7.93
N ARG A 278 0.38 20.54 -7.28
CA ARG A 278 1.52 19.85 -7.93
C ARG A 278 1.19 18.46 -8.44
N GLY A 279 -0.05 18.01 -8.32
CA GLY A 279 -0.49 16.71 -8.79
C GLY A 279 -0.97 15.78 -7.69
N LEU A 280 -0.84 14.48 -7.88
CA LEU A 280 -1.25 13.47 -6.90
C LEU A 280 -0.06 13.11 -6.01
N SER A 281 -0.33 12.85 -4.74
CA SER A 281 0.69 12.40 -3.79
C SER A 281 1.43 11.15 -4.27
N ASN A 282 2.76 11.20 -4.24
CA ASN A 282 3.63 10.09 -4.61
C ASN A 282 3.86 9.11 -3.44
N ASN A 283 3.63 9.53 -2.20
CA ASN A 283 3.73 8.67 -1.02
C ASN A 283 2.40 7.94 -0.76
N HIS A 284 2.18 6.82 -1.42
CA HIS A 284 0.94 6.04 -1.35
C HIS A 284 1.19 4.54 -1.52
N ASN A 285 0.15 3.73 -1.28
CA ASN A 285 0.15 2.31 -1.57
C ASN A 285 -0.19 2.08 -3.07
N PRO A 286 0.77 1.65 -3.92
CA PRO A 286 0.55 1.49 -5.36
C PRO A 286 -0.43 0.36 -5.68
N ASP A 287 -0.49 -0.70 -4.88
CA ASP A 287 -1.40 -1.82 -5.13
C ASP A 287 -2.85 -1.38 -4.94
N VAL A 288 -3.15 -0.68 -3.84
CA VAL A 288 -4.50 -0.13 -3.58
C VAL A 288 -4.90 0.89 -4.65
N LYS A 289 -3.96 1.75 -5.08
CA LYS A 289 -4.18 2.66 -6.21
C LYS A 289 -4.58 1.90 -7.47
N ASN A 290 -3.84 0.86 -7.81
CA ASN A 290 -4.09 0.05 -9.01
C ASN A 290 -5.42 -0.70 -8.94
N LEU A 291 -5.83 -1.18 -7.75
CA LEU A 291 -7.12 -1.83 -7.55
C LEU A 291 -8.29 -0.89 -7.83
N PHE A 292 -8.30 0.31 -7.26
CA PHE A 292 -9.36 1.30 -7.50
C PHE A 292 -9.31 1.88 -8.91
N LYS A 293 -8.12 2.12 -9.46
CA LYS A 293 -7.94 2.55 -10.85
C LYS A 293 -8.47 1.51 -11.84
N GLY A 294 -8.16 0.22 -11.61
CA GLY A 294 -8.69 -0.88 -12.41
C GLY A 294 -10.21 -1.04 -12.29
N ALA A 295 -10.78 -0.81 -11.09
CA ALA A 295 -12.23 -0.78 -10.90
C ALA A 295 -12.88 0.38 -11.68
N ALA A 296 -12.30 1.58 -11.65
CA ALA A 296 -12.80 2.73 -12.39
C ALA A 296 -12.70 2.54 -13.91
N ILE A 297 -11.62 1.93 -14.43
CA ILE A 297 -11.51 1.59 -15.85
C ILE A 297 -12.63 0.62 -16.23
N SER A 298 -12.84 -0.45 -15.47
CA SER A 298 -13.92 -1.41 -15.72
C SER A 298 -15.29 -0.74 -15.66
N ALA A 299 -15.55 0.09 -14.66
CA ALA A 299 -16.81 0.82 -14.52
C ALA A 299 -17.04 1.83 -15.66
N SER A 300 -15.99 2.43 -16.22
CA SER A 300 -16.11 3.37 -17.36
C SER A 300 -16.34 2.68 -18.72
N THR A 301 -16.38 1.36 -18.79
CA THR A 301 -16.54 0.58 -20.02
C THR A 301 -17.71 -0.38 -20.01
N HIS A 302 -18.36 -0.58 -18.87
CA HIS A 302 -19.48 -1.50 -18.74
C HIS A 302 -20.71 -0.77 -18.21
N PRO A 303 -21.89 -0.92 -18.85
CA PRO A 303 -23.12 -0.27 -18.40
C PRO A 303 -23.45 -0.55 -16.93
N GLY A 304 -24.03 0.43 -16.25
CA GLY A 304 -24.46 0.34 -14.86
C GLY A 304 -24.31 1.66 -14.10
N PRO A 305 -24.69 1.72 -12.83
CA PRO A 305 -24.79 2.98 -12.08
C PRO A 305 -23.49 3.80 -12.01
N LEU A 306 -22.34 3.11 -11.98
CA LEU A 306 -21.03 3.79 -11.99
C LEU A 306 -20.62 4.27 -13.38
N TYR A 307 -21.09 3.60 -14.43
CA TYR A 307 -20.94 4.06 -15.81
C TYR A 307 -21.75 5.33 -16.05
N ASP A 308 -23.00 5.36 -15.59
CA ASP A 308 -23.87 6.53 -15.71
C ASP A 308 -23.27 7.74 -14.98
N PHE A 309 -22.73 7.52 -13.80
CA PHE A 309 -21.95 8.55 -13.08
C PHE A 309 -20.75 9.04 -13.89
N TYR A 310 -20.00 8.14 -14.56
CA TYR A 310 -18.86 8.51 -15.42
C TYR A 310 -19.30 9.34 -16.62
N VAL A 311 -20.39 8.94 -17.31
CA VAL A 311 -20.96 9.66 -18.46
C VAL A 311 -21.41 11.06 -18.05
N ALA A 312 -22.10 11.20 -16.94
CA ALA A 312 -22.51 12.51 -16.39
C ALA A 312 -21.33 13.45 -16.13
N LEU A 313 -20.15 12.92 -15.74
CA LEU A 313 -18.94 13.73 -15.61
C LEU A 313 -18.39 14.21 -16.96
N LEU A 314 -18.49 13.38 -18.01
CA LEU A 314 -18.09 13.76 -19.36
C LEU A 314 -19.03 14.83 -19.95
N GLU A 315 -20.33 14.70 -19.74
CA GLU A 315 -21.36 15.68 -20.15
C GLU A 315 -21.13 17.05 -19.49
N LYS A 316 -20.64 17.08 -18.26
CA LYS A 316 -20.19 18.31 -17.56
C LYS A 316 -18.86 18.88 -18.10
N GLY A 317 -18.32 18.34 -19.21
CA GLY A 317 -17.08 18.80 -19.86
C GLY A 317 -15.77 18.27 -19.22
N MET A 318 -15.85 17.29 -18.33
CA MET A 318 -14.65 16.74 -17.70
C MET A 318 -13.85 15.86 -18.67
N ARG A 319 -12.53 16.05 -18.74
CA ARG A 319 -11.67 15.19 -19.57
C ARG A 319 -11.74 13.72 -19.12
N PRO A 320 -11.74 12.72 -20.03
CA PRO A 320 -11.91 11.30 -19.69
C PRO A 320 -10.95 10.78 -18.61
N THR A 321 -9.69 11.24 -18.61
CA THR A 321 -8.71 10.87 -17.58
C THR A 321 -9.07 11.39 -16.19
N MET A 322 -9.59 12.62 -16.12
CA MET A 322 -10.04 13.24 -14.87
C MET A 322 -11.36 12.63 -14.38
N ALA A 323 -12.28 12.32 -15.31
CA ALA A 323 -13.52 11.64 -15.00
C ALA A 323 -13.25 10.24 -14.39
N ARG A 324 -12.31 9.47 -14.95
CA ARG A 324 -11.89 8.18 -14.37
C ARG A 324 -11.22 8.34 -12.99
N LEU A 325 -10.43 9.39 -12.78
CA LEU A 325 -9.85 9.66 -11.47
C LEU A 325 -10.94 9.99 -10.43
N THR A 326 -11.91 10.80 -10.82
CA THR A 326 -13.07 11.13 -9.98
C THR A 326 -13.90 9.89 -9.67
N LEU A 327 -14.12 9.03 -10.66
CA LEU A 327 -14.79 7.75 -10.48
C LEU A 327 -14.01 6.83 -9.51
N ALA A 328 -12.68 6.75 -9.63
CA ALA A 328 -11.85 5.96 -8.70
C ALA A 328 -11.97 6.47 -7.25
N ARG A 329 -11.99 7.79 -7.05
CA ARG A 329 -12.25 8.42 -5.75
C ARG A 329 -13.64 8.10 -5.22
N LYS A 330 -14.66 8.12 -6.08
CA LYS A 330 -16.04 7.77 -5.72
C LYS A 330 -16.13 6.31 -5.29
N ILE A 331 -15.55 5.37 -6.07
CA ILE A 331 -15.51 3.94 -5.72
C ILE A 331 -14.79 3.71 -4.38
N ALA A 332 -13.66 4.35 -4.16
CA ALA A 332 -12.94 4.26 -2.89
C ALA A 332 -13.79 4.78 -1.71
N SER A 333 -14.53 5.87 -1.90
CA SER A 333 -15.43 6.42 -0.87
C SER A 333 -16.59 5.48 -0.56
N ILE A 334 -17.20 4.89 -1.58
CA ILE A 334 -18.26 3.88 -1.45
C ILE A 334 -17.74 2.66 -0.70
N THR A 335 -16.56 2.15 -1.09
CA THR A 335 -15.90 1.02 -0.42
C THR A 335 -15.75 1.29 1.07
N LEU A 336 -15.24 2.47 1.44
CA LEU A 336 -15.06 2.84 2.84
C LEU A 336 -16.39 2.93 3.60
N THR A 337 -17.41 3.52 2.99
CA THR A 337 -18.73 3.73 3.61
C THR A 337 -19.44 2.41 3.84
N ILE A 338 -19.52 1.56 2.81
CA ILE A 338 -20.16 0.23 2.86
C ILE A 338 -19.46 -0.63 3.91
N TRP A 339 -18.15 -0.67 3.89
CA TRP A 339 -17.38 -1.50 4.81
C TRP A 339 -17.50 -1.04 6.27
N LYS A 340 -17.52 0.28 6.53
CA LYS A 340 -17.73 0.82 7.90
C LYS A 340 -19.10 0.57 8.45
N LYS A 341 -20.13 0.70 7.60
CA LYS A 341 -21.53 0.59 8.02
C LYS A 341 -22.05 -0.86 7.99
N GLY A 342 -21.34 -1.77 7.33
CA GLY A 342 -21.87 -3.11 7.05
C GLY A 342 -23.11 -3.08 6.15
N ALA A 343 -23.31 -2.00 5.39
CA ALA A 343 -24.51 -1.77 4.59
C ALA A 343 -24.33 -2.30 3.16
N ASP A 344 -25.42 -2.62 2.50
CA ASP A 344 -25.44 -3.02 1.10
C ASP A 344 -25.17 -1.83 0.16
N PHE A 345 -24.76 -2.15 -1.06
CA PHE A 345 -24.57 -1.14 -2.10
C PHE A 345 -25.90 -0.60 -2.57
N ASP A 346 -26.07 0.72 -2.48
CA ASP A 346 -27.25 1.45 -2.94
C ASP A 346 -26.85 2.45 -4.02
N ALA A 347 -27.31 2.20 -5.25
CA ALA A 347 -27.03 3.06 -6.42
C ALA A 347 -27.63 4.45 -6.29
N THR A 348 -28.73 4.63 -5.56
CA THR A 348 -29.40 5.94 -5.41
C THR A 348 -28.53 6.96 -4.67
N GLN A 349 -27.59 6.48 -3.82
CA GLN A 349 -26.65 7.33 -3.08
C GLN A 349 -25.52 7.90 -3.97
N LEU A 350 -25.38 7.44 -5.22
CA LEU A 350 -24.40 8.01 -6.13
C LEU A 350 -24.70 9.46 -6.48
N HIS A 351 -25.97 9.83 -6.55
CA HIS A 351 -26.44 11.18 -6.93
C HIS A 351 -26.58 12.14 -5.74
N ARG A 352 -26.70 11.64 -4.50
CA ARG A 352 -26.94 12.48 -3.30
C ARG A 352 -25.75 13.27 -2.76
N GLN A 353 -24.54 13.16 -3.31
CA GLN A 353 -23.32 13.81 -2.77
C GLN A 353 -22.86 15.02 -3.59
N GLU A 354 -23.70 15.61 -4.43
CA GLU A 354 -23.40 16.82 -5.20
C GLU A 354 -24.04 18.10 -4.62
N ALA A 355 -24.60 18.04 -3.41
CA ALA A 355 -25.09 19.22 -2.68
C ALA A 355 -24.10 19.66 -1.57
#